data_1a456b2babfaab079b646ae60c0f57ca
#
_entry.id   1a456b2babfaab079b646ae60c0f57ca
#
_cell.length_a   1.000
_cell.length_b   1.000
_cell.length_c   1.000
_cell.angle_alpha   90.00
_cell.angle_beta   90.00
_cell.angle_gamma   90.00
#
_symmetry.space_group_name_H-M   'P 1'
#
loop_
_entity.id
_entity.type
_entity.pdbx_description
1 polymer ?
#
loop_
_entity_poly.entity_id
_entity_poly.type
_entity_poly.pdbx_seq_one_letter_code
_entity_poly.pdbx_strand_id
1 'polypeptide(L)'
;MTPPPAQRTPVRMMLRGALVPGMLALPVLAGAFWAYAGEQAALSALAGAATVFVILVVGLLGITAVVLGPAATSMAGAGVVYLGQLILIVTVVLALRGVDWLDGRAFALSAIAQTLVMQVGQVVGYVRSRHEISPGSLERGRAS
;
A
#
# COMPACT_ATOMS: atom_id res chain seq x y z
N MET A 1 -26.45 14.94 -19.09
CA MET A 1 -25.06 15.36 -18.79
C MET A 1 -24.32 14.15 -18.22
N THR A 2 -23.57 13.46 -19.03
CA THR A 2 -22.70 12.36 -18.60
C THR A 2 -21.42 12.96 -18.01
N PRO A 3 -21.04 12.64 -16.77
CA PRO A 3 -19.81 13.15 -16.18
C PRO A 3 -18.59 12.59 -16.94
N PRO A 4 -17.53 13.38 -17.11
CA PRO A 4 -16.35 12.99 -17.89
C PRO A 4 -15.64 11.80 -17.26
N PRO A 5 -15.19 10.80 -18.04
CA PRO A 5 -14.57 9.56 -17.55
C PRO A 5 -13.16 9.71 -17.00
N ALA A 6 -12.63 10.94 -16.92
CA ALA A 6 -11.19 11.18 -16.70
C ALA A 6 -10.68 11.09 -15.25
N GLN A 7 -11.55 11.02 -14.23
CA GLN A 7 -11.09 11.09 -12.83
C GLN A 7 -10.84 9.71 -12.14
N ARG A 8 -11.24 8.61 -12.76
CA ARG A 8 -11.09 7.27 -12.15
C ARG A 8 -9.75 6.57 -12.45
N THR A 9 -9.04 7.02 -13.44
CA THR A 9 -7.82 6.35 -13.94
C THR A 9 -6.60 6.46 -12.99
N PRO A 10 -6.26 7.64 -12.41
CA PRO A 10 -5.05 7.76 -11.61
C PRO A 10 -5.08 6.97 -10.30
N VAL A 11 -6.24 6.91 -9.62
CA VAL A 11 -6.39 6.16 -8.36
C VAL A 11 -6.26 4.64 -8.60
N ARG A 12 -6.83 4.12 -9.69
CA ARG A 12 -6.69 2.70 -10.04
C ARG A 12 -5.26 2.31 -10.39
N MET A 13 -4.50 3.19 -11.05
CA MET A 13 -3.09 2.94 -11.37
C MET A 13 -2.22 2.98 -10.12
N MET A 14 -2.46 3.91 -9.19
CA MET A 14 -1.78 3.94 -7.89
C MET A 14 -2.08 2.67 -7.07
N LEU A 15 -3.36 2.24 -7.02
CA LEU A 15 -3.73 1.01 -6.32
C LEU A 15 -3.02 -0.22 -6.92
N ARG A 16 -3.04 -0.37 -8.24
CA ARG A 16 -2.36 -1.49 -8.91
C ARG A 16 -0.84 -1.41 -8.72
N GLY A 17 -0.27 -0.20 -8.78
CA GLY A 17 1.15 0.03 -8.54
C GLY A 17 1.61 -0.34 -7.12
N ALA A 18 0.72 -0.28 -6.13
CA ALA A 18 1.01 -0.72 -4.76
C ALA A 18 0.70 -2.21 -4.54
N LEU A 19 -0.47 -2.66 -4.98
CA LEU A 19 -0.95 -4.02 -4.71
C LEU A 19 -0.13 -5.10 -5.41
N VAL A 20 0.21 -4.89 -6.69
CA VAL A 20 0.92 -5.93 -7.47
C VAL A 20 2.31 -6.21 -6.91
N PRO A 21 3.21 -5.21 -6.74
CA PRO A 21 4.52 -5.49 -6.15
C PRO A 21 4.41 -5.91 -4.68
N GLY A 22 3.43 -5.41 -3.93
CA GLY A 22 3.18 -5.81 -2.55
C GLY A 22 2.80 -7.29 -2.43
N MET A 23 1.93 -7.81 -3.28
CA MET A 23 1.57 -9.23 -3.30
C MET A 23 2.74 -10.11 -3.75
N LEU A 24 3.52 -9.66 -4.73
CA LEU A 24 4.70 -10.41 -5.20
C LEU A 24 5.81 -10.45 -4.16
N ALA A 25 5.96 -9.43 -3.34
CA ALA A 25 6.97 -9.37 -2.30
C ALA A 25 6.71 -10.39 -1.17
N LEU A 26 5.46 -10.76 -0.88
CA LEU A 26 5.14 -11.75 0.16
C LEU A 26 5.87 -13.09 -0.02
N PRO A 27 5.71 -13.82 -1.14
CA PRO A 27 6.40 -15.09 -1.34
C PRO A 27 7.92 -14.91 -1.52
N VAL A 28 8.37 -13.78 -2.08
CA VAL A 28 9.80 -13.50 -2.24
C VAL A 28 10.48 -13.33 -0.89
N LEU A 29 9.89 -12.57 0.03
CA LEU A 29 10.41 -12.38 1.38
C LEU A 29 10.37 -13.69 2.17
N ALA A 30 9.27 -14.44 2.12
CA ALA A 30 9.17 -15.75 2.76
C ALA A 30 10.24 -16.72 2.24
N GLY A 31 10.45 -16.80 0.93
CA GLY A 31 11.48 -17.64 0.31
C GLY A 31 12.89 -17.23 0.68
N ALA A 32 13.18 -15.92 0.72
CA ALA A 32 14.49 -15.42 1.14
C ALA A 32 14.79 -15.79 2.60
N PHE A 33 13.86 -15.57 3.51
CA PHE A 33 14.04 -15.94 4.93
C PHE A 33 14.10 -17.45 5.14
N TRP A 34 13.39 -18.22 4.34
CA TRP A 34 13.50 -19.69 4.37
C TRP A 34 14.92 -20.16 4.01
N ALA A 35 15.50 -19.59 2.97
CA ALA A 35 16.86 -19.93 2.53
C ALA A 35 17.93 -19.53 3.55
N TYR A 36 17.73 -18.42 4.29
CA TYR A 36 18.74 -17.89 5.23
C TYR A 36 18.61 -18.41 6.66
N ALA A 37 17.41 -18.60 7.16
CA ALA A 37 17.14 -18.85 8.58
C ALA A 37 16.12 -19.96 8.85
N GLY A 38 15.68 -20.65 7.80
CA GLY A 38 14.80 -21.81 7.92
C GLY A 38 13.31 -21.49 7.99
N GLU A 39 12.52 -22.51 8.25
CA GLU A 39 11.04 -22.48 8.15
C GLU A 39 10.40 -21.49 9.14
N GLN A 40 10.86 -21.46 10.39
CA GLN A 40 10.32 -20.57 11.42
C GLN A 40 10.50 -19.09 11.05
N ALA A 41 11.68 -18.73 10.51
CA ALA A 41 11.95 -17.37 10.06
C ALA A 41 11.11 -17.02 8.82
N ALA A 42 10.88 -17.98 7.92
CA ALA A 42 10.02 -17.78 6.76
C ALA A 42 8.57 -17.48 7.14
N LEU A 43 8.01 -18.25 8.09
CA LEU A 43 6.65 -18.03 8.60
C LEU A 43 6.54 -16.69 9.31
N SER A 44 7.53 -16.32 10.11
CA SER A 44 7.60 -15.02 10.79
C SER A 44 7.71 -13.87 9.82
N ALA A 45 8.53 -14.02 8.77
CA ALA A 45 8.65 -13.03 7.70
C ALA A 45 7.36 -12.87 6.90
N LEU A 46 6.69 -13.97 6.58
CA LEU A 46 5.40 -13.93 5.91
C LEU A 46 4.35 -13.23 6.77
N ALA A 47 4.30 -13.52 8.07
CA ALA A 47 3.40 -12.85 9.00
C ALA A 47 3.67 -11.33 9.07
N GLY A 48 4.94 -10.92 9.15
CA GLY A 48 5.33 -9.51 9.17
C GLY A 48 4.96 -8.78 7.90
N ALA A 49 5.31 -9.35 6.75
CA ALA A 49 4.99 -8.77 5.45
C ALA A 49 3.47 -8.71 5.19
N ALA A 50 2.72 -9.77 5.53
CA ALA A 50 1.27 -9.80 5.39
C ALA A 50 0.57 -8.77 6.28
N THR A 51 1.02 -8.62 7.52
CA THR A 51 0.50 -7.61 8.45
C THR A 51 0.64 -6.21 7.87
N VAL A 52 1.84 -5.84 7.41
CA VAL A 52 2.08 -4.53 6.79
C VAL A 52 1.27 -4.36 5.52
N PHE A 53 1.21 -5.39 4.68
CA PHE A 53 0.41 -5.35 3.46
C PHE A 53 -1.06 -5.00 3.76
N VAL A 54 -1.68 -5.68 4.71
CA VAL A 54 -3.08 -5.44 5.11
C VAL A 54 -3.24 -4.01 5.67
N ILE A 55 -2.35 -3.57 6.57
CA ILE A 55 -2.41 -2.22 7.16
C ILE A 55 -2.32 -1.14 6.08
N LEU A 56 -1.39 -1.28 5.13
CA LEU A 56 -1.22 -0.30 4.06
C LEU A 56 -2.39 -0.32 3.08
N VAL A 57 -2.95 -1.47 2.78
CA VAL A 57 -4.16 -1.58 1.92
C VAL A 57 -5.36 -0.90 2.59
N VAL A 58 -5.59 -1.17 3.88
CA VAL A 58 -6.67 -0.52 4.65
C VAL A 58 -6.47 1.00 4.68
N GLY A 59 -5.24 1.46 4.92
CA GLY A 59 -4.92 2.90 4.88
C GLY A 59 -5.17 3.53 3.51
N LEU A 60 -4.75 2.87 2.44
CA LEU A 60 -4.94 3.35 1.08
C LEU A 60 -6.44 3.42 0.71
N LEU A 61 -7.22 2.43 1.10
CA LEU A 61 -8.67 2.43 0.92
C LEU A 61 -9.32 3.54 1.76
N GLY A 62 -8.89 3.72 3.01
CA GLY A 62 -9.38 4.78 3.90
C GLY A 62 -9.13 6.18 3.32
N ILE A 63 -7.90 6.47 2.87
CA ILE A 63 -7.56 7.75 2.24
C ILE A 63 -8.38 7.95 0.96
N THR A 64 -8.55 6.91 0.15
CA THR A 64 -9.35 6.99 -1.08
C THR A 64 -10.81 7.34 -0.78
N ALA A 65 -11.40 6.74 0.25
CA ALA A 65 -12.76 7.04 0.68
C ALA A 65 -12.92 8.50 1.17
N VAL A 66 -11.92 9.00 1.91
CA VAL A 66 -11.89 10.38 2.42
C VAL A 66 -11.75 11.40 1.28
N VAL A 67 -10.88 11.15 0.30
CA VAL A 67 -10.66 12.05 -0.85
C VAL A 67 -11.88 12.13 -1.76
N LEU A 68 -12.68 11.06 -1.86
CA LEU A 68 -13.92 11.03 -2.63
C LEU A 68 -15.11 11.64 -1.88
N GLY A 69 -14.97 11.96 -0.60
CA GLY A 69 -15.99 12.59 0.23
C GLY A 69 -16.02 14.13 0.10
N PRO A 70 -17.01 14.80 0.73
CA PRO A 70 -17.08 16.26 0.75
C PRO A 70 -15.83 16.89 1.35
N ALA A 71 -15.34 17.99 0.79
CA ALA A 71 -14.08 18.65 1.18
C ALA A 71 -14.02 19.03 2.68
N ALA A 72 -15.16 19.35 3.29
CA ALA A 72 -15.24 19.69 4.71
C ALA A 72 -14.94 18.52 5.68
N THR A 73 -15.12 17.27 5.22
CA THR A 73 -14.90 16.06 6.03
C THR A 73 -13.54 15.41 5.76
N SER A 74 -12.82 15.86 4.72
CA SER A 74 -11.59 15.21 4.28
C SER A 74 -10.45 15.29 5.30
N MET A 75 -10.30 16.41 5.99
CA MET A 75 -9.21 16.60 6.97
C MET A 75 -9.45 15.81 8.25
N ALA A 76 -10.68 15.84 8.77
CA ALA A 76 -11.08 15.03 9.93
C ALA A 76 -11.04 13.53 9.61
N GLY A 77 -11.51 13.14 8.42
CA GLY A 77 -11.48 11.75 7.94
C GLY A 77 -10.06 11.20 7.81
N ALA A 78 -9.10 11.98 7.31
CA ALA A 78 -7.70 11.59 7.24
C ALA A 78 -7.11 11.33 8.64
N GLY A 79 -7.46 12.18 9.61
CA GLY A 79 -7.06 11.99 11.02
C GLY A 79 -7.61 10.70 11.62
N VAL A 80 -8.88 10.38 11.36
CA VAL A 80 -9.52 9.14 11.84
C VAL A 80 -8.85 7.90 11.20
N VAL A 81 -8.57 7.93 9.92
CA VAL A 81 -7.87 6.82 9.23
C VAL A 81 -6.47 6.62 9.80
N TYR A 82 -5.72 7.71 10.03
CA TYR A 82 -4.38 7.64 10.61
C TYR A 82 -4.41 7.07 12.03
N LEU A 83 -5.33 7.56 12.88
CA LEU A 83 -5.49 7.07 14.25
C LEU A 83 -5.89 5.59 14.26
N GLY A 84 -6.80 5.18 13.39
CA GLY A 84 -7.20 3.78 13.23
C GLY A 84 -6.03 2.87 12.82
N GLN A 85 -5.18 3.33 11.90
CA GLN A 85 -3.96 2.61 11.54
C GLN A 85 -2.98 2.48 12.71
N LEU A 86 -2.80 3.52 13.49
CA LEU A 86 -1.90 3.51 14.64
C LEU A 86 -2.39 2.54 15.70
N ILE A 87 -3.69 2.53 16.01
CA ILE A 87 -4.32 1.57 16.91
C ILE A 87 -4.13 0.15 16.39
N LEU A 88 -4.35 -0.08 15.10
CA LEU A 88 -4.19 -1.39 14.47
C LEU A 88 -2.75 -1.91 14.60
N ILE A 89 -1.74 -1.05 14.33
CA ILE A 89 -0.33 -1.39 14.49
C ILE A 89 -0.01 -1.79 15.93
N VAL A 90 -0.43 -0.96 16.90
CA VAL A 90 -0.20 -1.23 18.33
C VAL A 90 -0.88 -2.54 18.75
N THR A 91 -2.11 -2.78 18.32
CA THR A 91 -2.87 -4.01 18.62
C THR A 91 -2.15 -5.24 18.07
N VAL A 92 -1.68 -5.21 16.82
CA VAL A 92 -0.94 -6.31 16.21
C VAL A 92 0.37 -6.57 16.96
N VAL A 93 1.15 -5.51 17.27
CA VAL A 93 2.41 -5.67 18.02
C VAL A 93 2.16 -6.27 19.41
N LEU A 94 1.10 -5.84 20.11
CA LEU A 94 0.76 -6.39 21.42
C LEU A 94 0.28 -7.86 21.33
N ALA A 95 -0.52 -8.20 20.32
CA ALA A 95 -1.00 -9.56 20.09
C ALA A 95 0.16 -10.53 19.78
N LEU A 96 1.20 -10.06 19.11
CA LEU A 96 2.35 -10.88 18.72
C LEU A 96 3.41 -11.01 19.81
N ARG A 97 3.37 -10.21 20.87
CA ARG A 97 4.36 -10.24 21.98
C ARG A 97 4.41 -11.55 22.76
N GLY A 98 3.35 -12.37 22.73
CA GLY A 98 3.27 -13.64 23.44
C GLY A 98 3.40 -14.88 22.56
N VAL A 99 3.87 -14.75 21.33
CA VAL A 99 3.92 -15.84 20.36
C VAL A 99 5.33 -16.42 20.32
N ASP A 100 5.54 -17.54 21.01
CA ASP A 100 6.87 -18.17 21.19
C ASP A 100 7.52 -18.67 19.88
N TRP A 101 6.72 -18.98 18.86
CA TRP A 101 7.24 -19.43 17.56
C TRP A 101 7.65 -18.27 16.63
N LEU A 102 7.34 -17.04 17.00
CA LEU A 102 7.57 -15.88 16.16
C LEU A 102 9.01 -15.38 16.31
N ASP A 103 9.80 -15.43 15.23
CA ASP A 103 11.07 -14.71 15.15
C ASP A 103 10.83 -13.22 14.94
N GLY A 104 10.91 -12.44 16.03
CA GLY A 104 10.67 -11.00 16.01
C GLY A 104 11.59 -10.25 15.06
N ARG A 105 12.82 -10.74 14.82
CA ARG A 105 13.77 -10.13 13.88
C ARG A 105 13.34 -10.35 12.43
N ALA A 106 13.00 -11.58 12.07
CA ALA A 106 12.49 -11.90 10.74
C ALA A 106 11.19 -11.15 10.44
N PHE A 107 10.28 -11.09 11.43
CA PHE A 107 9.04 -10.30 11.35
C PHE A 107 9.31 -8.82 11.08
N ALA A 108 10.17 -8.17 11.89
CA ALA A 108 10.45 -6.75 11.76
C ALA A 108 11.15 -6.41 10.45
N LEU A 109 12.15 -7.18 10.04
CA LEU A 109 12.88 -6.96 8.78
C LEU A 109 11.98 -7.13 7.56
N SER A 110 11.12 -8.14 7.55
CA SER A 110 10.17 -8.36 6.47
C SER A 110 9.10 -7.27 6.42
N ALA A 111 8.63 -6.78 7.56
CA ALA A 111 7.70 -5.67 7.65
C ALA A 111 8.29 -4.38 7.06
N ILE A 112 9.55 -4.08 7.37
CA ILE A 112 10.27 -2.92 6.80
C ILE A 112 10.45 -3.10 5.29
N ALA A 113 10.92 -4.26 4.84
CA ALA A 113 11.11 -4.54 3.42
C ALA A 113 9.78 -4.43 2.64
N GLN A 114 8.71 -4.99 3.17
CA GLN A 114 7.36 -4.88 2.59
C GLN A 114 6.89 -3.43 2.46
N THR A 115 7.13 -2.62 3.51
CA THR A 115 6.81 -1.19 3.49
C THR A 115 7.54 -0.49 2.36
N LEU A 116 8.85 -0.71 2.22
CA LEU A 116 9.66 -0.10 1.17
C LEU A 116 9.18 -0.51 -0.23
N VAL A 117 8.89 -1.79 -0.45
CA VAL A 117 8.38 -2.29 -1.73
C VAL A 117 7.07 -1.60 -2.11
N MET A 118 6.14 -1.49 -1.17
CA MET A 118 4.85 -0.84 -1.42
C MET A 118 5.00 0.67 -1.64
N GLN A 119 5.87 1.36 -0.92
CA GLN A 119 6.15 2.79 -1.10
C GLN A 119 6.74 3.06 -2.48
N VAL A 120 7.76 2.31 -2.88
CA VAL A 120 8.36 2.41 -4.22
C VAL A 120 7.31 2.12 -5.30
N GLY A 121 6.50 1.07 -5.11
CA GLY A 121 5.42 0.71 -6.02
C GLY A 121 4.39 1.83 -6.21
N GLN A 122 4.00 2.51 -5.13
CA GLN A 122 3.10 3.66 -5.19
C GLN A 122 3.70 4.83 -5.96
N VAL A 123 4.97 5.17 -5.70
CA VAL A 123 5.68 6.25 -6.39
C VAL A 123 5.80 5.95 -7.88
N VAL A 124 6.20 4.74 -8.24
CA VAL A 124 6.31 4.31 -9.65
C VAL A 124 4.95 4.34 -10.34
N GLY A 125 3.90 3.84 -9.67
CA GLY A 125 2.52 3.89 -10.19
C GLY A 125 2.04 5.33 -10.43
N TYR A 126 2.37 6.25 -9.53
CA TYR A 126 2.04 7.66 -9.66
C TYR A 126 2.80 8.33 -10.82
N VAL A 127 4.11 8.11 -10.93
CA VAL A 127 4.93 8.69 -11.99
C VAL A 127 4.49 8.19 -13.37
N ARG A 128 4.18 6.91 -13.51
CA ARG A 128 3.66 6.34 -14.76
C ARG A 128 2.32 6.93 -15.18
N SER A 129 1.43 7.22 -14.23
CA SER A 129 0.14 7.82 -14.54
C SER A 129 0.24 9.24 -15.11
N ARG A 130 1.32 9.97 -14.83
CA ARG A 130 1.58 11.31 -15.39
C ARG A 130 2.02 11.28 -16.85
N HIS A 131 2.64 10.22 -17.31
CA HIS A 131 3.16 10.14 -18.70
C HIS A 131 2.07 9.83 -19.72
N GLU A 132 0.88 9.40 -19.30
CA GLU A 132 -0.26 9.14 -20.19
C GLU A 132 -1.11 10.41 -20.50
N ILE A 133 -0.76 11.56 -19.94
CA ILE A 133 -1.33 12.85 -20.37
C ILE A 133 -0.58 13.25 -21.64
N SER A 134 -1.00 12.66 -22.75
CA SER A 134 -0.40 12.77 -24.08
C SER A 134 -0.47 14.20 -24.64
N PRO A 135 0.56 14.65 -25.39
CA PRO A 135 0.59 15.97 -26.06
C PRO A 135 -0.54 16.22 -27.08
N GLY A 136 -1.26 15.18 -27.46
CA GLY A 136 -2.33 15.28 -28.48
C GLY A 136 -3.58 16.05 -28.11
N SER A 137 -3.74 16.47 -26.84
CA SER A 137 -4.88 17.32 -26.45
C SER A 137 -4.62 18.81 -26.73
N LEU A 138 -3.38 19.21 -26.88
CA LEU A 138 -3.03 20.61 -27.15
C LEU A 138 -3.11 20.98 -28.63
N GLU A 139 -3.01 19.99 -29.53
CA GLU A 139 -3.17 20.22 -30.97
C GLU A 139 -4.63 20.36 -31.41
N ARG A 140 -5.55 19.69 -30.74
CA ARG A 140 -6.98 19.79 -31.05
C ARG A 140 -7.62 21.12 -30.67
N GLY A 141 -7.07 21.84 -29.68
CA GLY A 141 -7.52 23.17 -29.28
C GLY A 141 -7.02 24.29 -30.17
N ARG A 142 -6.07 24.02 -31.09
CA ARG A 142 -5.48 25.03 -32.00
C ARG A 142 -6.09 24.99 -33.41
N ALA A 143 -6.90 23.98 -33.71
CA ALA A 143 -7.52 23.79 -35.03
C ALA A 143 -9.02 24.18 -35.07
N SER A 144 -9.56 24.76 -34.00
CA SER A 144 -10.90 25.37 -33.93
C SER A 144 -10.75 26.86 -33.63
#